data_9067b3f09589388868db957434ef6528
#
_entry.id   9067b3f09589388868db957434ef6528
#
_cell.length_a   1.000
_cell.length_b   1.000
_cell.length_c   1.000
_cell.angle_alpha   90.00
_cell.angle_beta   90.00
_cell.angle_gamma   90.00
#
_symmetry.space_group_name_H-M   'P 1'
#
loop_
_entity.id
_entity.type
_entity.pdbx_description
1 polymer ?
#
loop_
_entity_poly.entity_id
_entity_poly.type
_entity_poly.pdbx_seq_one_letter_code
_entity_poly.pdbx_strand_id
1 'polypeptide(L)'
;MSVFVQALEARRMCSTTAVQLTIGGYAPDQIREAYGFNQVQFSKNGKTIAGNGAGQTIAIVNPFHAPNIKKDLKVFNKQFGISNRDSHGDFALSVATPQGKPPIDVGWAQETSMDVEWAHAIAPAAHILLVEAKSDTTVDLFSAIDFARKKRGVVAVSLSWGWNVTPPEAPSYDFVFTTPASHRGGYKKGDGVSFVVAAGDNGVPNAWPDSSVNVISVGGTSLTLNSDGSYASETLLAQSAQSATVDYDADINPGFAMYDSTPVNGVRGWQLGSGTSAGAPQWAALLVIADQGRAILKKHSLDGMTQTLAALQSISSTDFHAVTNGGTAAGRGSPFADQVITDLVNV
;
A
#
# COMPACT_ATOMS: atom_id res chain seq x y z
N MET A 1 8.16 23.06 -16.74
CA MET A 1 6.72 22.83 -16.95
C MET A 1 6.17 22.38 -15.61
N SER A 2 5.41 23.22 -14.94
CA SER A 2 4.80 22.84 -13.67
C SER A 2 3.65 21.85 -13.92
N VAL A 3 3.55 20.81 -13.11
CA VAL A 3 2.35 19.99 -13.02
C VAL A 3 1.42 20.68 -12.01
N PHE A 4 0.26 21.12 -12.48
CA PHE A 4 -0.79 21.59 -11.59
C PHE A 4 -1.71 20.41 -11.28
N VAL A 5 -1.85 20.08 -10.01
CA VAL A 5 -2.95 19.29 -9.53
C VAL A 5 -4.12 20.27 -9.35
N GLN A 6 -5.20 20.08 -10.10
CA GLN A 6 -6.41 20.88 -9.93
C GLN A 6 -7.45 20.08 -9.17
N ALA A 7 -7.91 20.62 -8.07
CA ALA A 7 -9.13 20.15 -7.42
C ALA A 7 -10.34 20.42 -8.34
N LEU A 8 -11.10 19.37 -8.66
CA LEU A 8 -12.34 19.51 -9.40
C LEU A 8 -13.53 19.52 -8.44
N GLU A 9 -14.41 20.49 -8.61
CA GLU A 9 -15.72 20.49 -7.96
C GLU A 9 -16.48 19.17 -8.21
N ALA A 10 -17.06 18.62 -7.13
CA ALA A 10 -17.75 17.35 -7.14
C ALA A 10 -18.88 17.31 -8.17
N ARG A 11 -18.65 16.61 -9.29
CA ARG A 11 -19.76 16.14 -10.12
C ARG A 11 -20.38 14.93 -9.44
N ARG A 12 -21.61 15.12 -8.93
CA ARG A 12 -22.47 14.03 -8.45
C ARG A 12 -22.60 12.97 -9.54
N MET A 13 -21.93 11.83 -9.38
CA MET A 13 -22.22 10.66 -10.19
C MET A 13 -23.49 10.00 -9.65
N CYS A 14 -24.42 9.72 -10.54
CA CYS A 14 -25.66 9.02 -10.24
C CYS A 14 -25.38 7.69 -9.53
N SER A 15 -25.98 7.53 -8.37
CA SER A 15 -26.07 6.29 -7.61
C SER A 15 -26.70 5.18 -8.45
N THR A 16 -25.89 4.24 -8.91
CA THR A 16 -26.39 2.89 -9.17
C THR A 16 -26.49 2.21 -7.81
N THR A 17 -27.69 1.83 -7.43
CA THR A 17 -27.98 1.05 -6.22
C THR A 17 -27.15 -0.24 -6.24
N ALA A 18 -25.93 -0.18 -5.71
CA ALA A 18 -25.17 -1.38 -5.38
C ALA A 18 -25.93 -2.10 -4.26
N VAL A 19 -26.15 -3.38 -4.41
CA VAL A 19 -26.55 -4.25 -3.31
C VAL A 19 -25.45 -4.10 -2.25
N GLN A 20 -25.76 -3.37 -1.19
CA GLN A 20 -24.87 -3.18 -0.06
C GLN A 20 -24.79 -4.55 0.61
N LEU A 21 -23.73 -5.29 0.31
CA LEU A 21 -23.36 -6.42 1.12
C LEU A 21 -23.20 -5.90 2.54
N THR A 22 -23.88 -6.52 3.49
CA THR A 22 -23.76 -6.24 4.93
C THR A 22 -22.42 -6.79 5.46
N ILE A 23 -21.35 -6.47 4.76
CA ILE A 23 -19.99 -6.66 5.24
C ILE A 23 -19.70 -5.38 6.02
N GLY A 24 -19.70 -5.48 7.35
CA GLY A 24 -19.31 -4.32 8.17
C GLY A 24 -17.86 -3.99 7.87
N GLY A 25 -17.57 -2.82 7.32
CA GLY A 25 -16.24 -2.38 6.94
C GLY A 25 -16.29 -1.43 5.77
N TYR A 26 -15.19 -0.76 5.48
CA TYR A 26 -15.12 0.20 4.39
C TYR A 26 -14.92 -0.49 3.04
N ALA A 27 -15.59 0.08 2.02
CA ALA A 27 -15.38 -0.25 0.63
C ALA A 27 -14.26 0.63 0.01
N PRO A 28 -13.65 0.20 -1.10
CA PRO A 28 -12.59 0.97 -1.76
C PRO A 28 -12.93 2.42 -2.11
N ASP A 29 -14.13 2.68 -2.58
CA ASP A 29 -14.61 4.01 -2.95
C ASP A 29 -14.70 4.95 -1.73
N GLN A 30 -15.08 4.43 -0.57
CA GLN A 30 -15.15 5.20 0.67
C GLN A 30 -13.75 5.64 1.13
N ILE A 31 -12.78 4.74 1.13
CA ILE A 31 -11.40 5.05 1.51
C ILE A 31 -10.75 6.00 0.50
N ARG A 32 -10.95 5.75 -0.80
CA ARG A 32 -10.42 6.64 -1.84
C ARG A 32 -10.99 8.05 -1.76
N GLU A 33 -12.26 8.18 -1.38
CA GLU A 33 -12.90 9.49 -1.17
C GLU A 33 -12.41 10.16 0.10
N ALA A 34 -12.39 9.44 1.21
CA ALA A 34 -11.99 9.97 2.52
C ALA A 34 -10.58 10.57 2.53
N TYR A 35 -9.65 9.89 1.87
CA TYR A 35 -8.25 10.33 1.82
C TYR A 35 -7.87 11.13 0.56
N GLY A 36 -8.84 11.44 -0.32
CA GLY A 36 -8.59 12.30 -1.47
C GLY A 36 -7.91 11.64 -2.67
N PHE A 37 -7.82 10.32 -2.75
CA PHE A 37 -7.25 9.62 -3.91
C PHE A 37 -7.98 9.89 -5.21
N ASN A 38 -9.29 10.13 -5.16
CA ASN A 38 -10.11 10.45 -6.33
C ASN A 38 -9.80 11.82 -6.94
N GLN A 39 -9.14 12.70 -6.17
CA GLN A 39 -8.78 14.05 -6.57
C GLN A 39 -7.41 14.11 -7.24
N VAL A 40 -6.61 13.04 -7.15
CA VAL A 40 -5.27 12.99 -7.73
C VAL A 40 -5.33 12.97 -9.25
N GLN A 41 -4.82 14.02 -9.87
CA GLN A 41 -4.79 14.18 -11.30
C GLN A 41 -3.47 14.78 -11.77
N PHE A 42 -3.00 14.33 -12.91
CA PHE A 42 -1.80 14.84 -13.56
C PHE A 42 -2.15 15.48 -14.90
N SER A 43 -1.29 16.37 -15.40
CA SER A 43 -1.43 16.96 -16.74
C SER A 43 -0.30 16.48 -17.64
N LYS A 44 -0.64 16.00 -18.83
CA LYS A 44 0.33 15.64 -19.88
C LYS A 44 -0.18 16.13 -21.23
N ASN A 45 0.58 17.04 -21.86
CA ASN A 45 0.22 17.59 -23.16
C ASN A 45 -1.20 18.20 -23.20
N GLY A 46 -1.60 18.90 -22.13
CA GLY A 46 -2.92 19.51 -22.00
C GLY A 46 -4.08 18.54 -21.70
N LYS A 47 -3.80 17.25 -21.49
CA LYS A 47 -4.79 16.25 -21.10
C LYS A 47 -4.67 15.94 -19.61
N THR A 48 -5.82 15.83 -18.95
CA THR A 48 -5.91 15.34 -17.57
C THR A 48 -5.77 13.81 -17.54
N ILE A 49 -4.93 13.31 -16.64
CA ILE A 49 -4.67 11.89 -16.43
C ILE A 49 -4.95 11.59 -14.95
N ALA A 50 -5.79 10.59 -14.69
CA ALA A 50 -6.06 10.16 -13.32
C ALA A 50 -4.79 9.60 -12.63
N GLY A 51 -4.60 9.95 -11.37
CA GLY A 51 -3.61 9.33 -10.49
C GLY A 51 -4.12 7.97 -10.03
N ASN A 52 -3.63 6.91 -10.65
CA ASN A 52 -4.11 5.54 -10.42
C ASN A 52 -3.00 4.47 -10.51
N GLY A 53 -1.73 4.90 -10.49
CA GLY A 53 -0.57 4.02 -10.54
C GLY A 53 -0.19 3.51 -11.94
N ALA A 54 -0.77 4.05 -13.00
CA ALA A 54 -0.54 3.59 -14.37
C ALA A 54 0.96 3.56 -14.74
N GLY A 55 1.41 2.42 -15.28
CA GLY A 55 2.79 2.18 -15.70
C GLY A 55 3.76 1.82 -14.57
N GLN A 56 3.27 1.68 -13.34
CA GLN A 56 4.08 1.34 -12.17
C GLN A 56 3.77 -0.08 -11.69
N THR A 57 4.67 -0.67 -10.91
CA THR A 57 4.47 -1.98 -10.28
C THR A 57 4.69 -1.90 -8.77
N ILE A 58 3.72 -2.41 -8.00
CA ILE A 58 3.87 -2.68 -6.57
C ILE A 58 4.29 -4.15 -6.43
N ALA A 59 5.35 -4.44 -5.70
CA ALA A 59 5.63 -5.78 -5.23
C ALA A 59 5.03 -5.98 -3.83
N ILE A 60 4.33 -7.09 -3.62
CA ILE A 60 3.88 -7.55 -2.31
C ILE A 60 4.68 -8.80 -1.99
N VAL A 61 5.35 -8.82 -0.83
CA VAL A 61 6.17 -9.97 -0.43
C VAL A 61 5.56 -10.60 0.81
N ASN A 62 4.99 -11.78 0.65
CA ASN A 62 4.40 -12.57 1.73
C ASN A 62 4.95 -13.98 1.73
N PRO A 63 5.02 -14.66 2.89
CA PRO A 63 5.39 -16.07 2.93
C PRO A 63 4.21 -16.96 2.50
N PHE A 64 4.55 -18.17 2.10
CA PHE A 64 3.61 -19.23 1.72
C PHE A 64 2.81 -18.95 0.44
N HIS A 65 1.93 -19.89 0.09
CA HIS A 65 1.18 -19.85 -1.15
C HIS A 65 -0.29 -19.49 -0.92
N ALA A 66 -0.75 -18.46 -1.62
CA ALA A 66 -2.17 -18.08 -1.70
C ALA A 66 -2.82 -18.68 -2.98
N PRO A 67 -3.42 -19.88 -2.89
CA PRO A 67 -3.76 -20.67 -4.09
C PRO A 67 -4.87 -20.06 -4.94
N ASN A 68 -5.71 -19.24 -4.35
CA ASN A 68 -6.90 -18.69 -4.99
C ASN A 68 -6.79 -17.20 -5.35
N ILE A 69 -5.70 -16.53 -4.99
CA ILE A 69 -5.56 -15.06 -5.04
C ILE A 69 -6.02 -14.42 -6.37
N LYS A 70 -5.72 -15.04 -7.53
CA LYS A 70 -6.16 -14.52 -8.83
C LYS A 70 -7.67 -14.60 -9.05
N LYS A 71 -8.31 -15.58 -8.41
CA LYS A 71 -9.77 -15.73 -8.44
C LYS A 71 -10.42 -14.73 -7.49
N ASP A 72 -9.84 -14.61 -6.31
CA ASP A 72 -10.35 -13.79 -5.22
C ASP A 72 -10.29 -12.32 -5.62
N LEU A 73 -9.18 -11.85 -6.16
CA LEU A 73 -9.07 -10.52 -6.75
C LEU A 73 -10.12 -10.24 -7.83
N LYS A 74 -10.48 -11.22 -8.67
CA LYS A 74 -11.55 -11.03 -9.68
C LYS A 74 -12.93 -10.87 -9.04
N VAL A 75 -13.20 -11.58 -7.93
CA VAL A 75 -14.46 -11.46 -7.19
C VAL A 75 -14.53 -10.09 -6.54
N PHE A 76 -13.46 -9.67 -5.86
CA PHE A 76 -13.31 -8.36 -5.26
C PHE A 76 -13.51 -7.24 -6.30
N ASN A 77 -12.77 -7.27 -7.38
CA ASN A 77 -12.85 -6.27 -8.44
C ASN A 77 -14.26 -6.18 -9.05
N LYS A 78 -14.90 -7.33 -9.28
CA LYS A 78 -16.28 -7.35 -9.80
C LYS A 78 -17.27 -6.69 -8.84
N GLN A 79 -17.10 -6.90 -7.53
CA GLN A 79 -17.97 -6.32 -6.50
C GLN A 79 -17.88 -4.80 -6.49
N PHE A 80 -16.67 -4.26 -6.57
CA PHE A 80 -16.41 -2.83 -6.44
C PHE A 80 -16.23 -2.10 -7.78
N GLY A 81 -16.46 -2.78 -8.91
CA GLY A 81 -16.36 -2.16 -10.24
C GLY A 81 -14.94 -1.78 -10.65
N ILE A 82 -13.93 -2.43 -10.06
CA ILE A 82 -12.52 -2.20 -10.36
C ILE A 82 -12.10 -3.05 -11.58
N SER A 83 -11.24 -2.50 -12.44
CA SER A 83 -10.73 -3.23 -13.60
C SER A 83 -9.85 -4.42 -13.16
N ASN A 84 -9.97 -5.55 -13.83
CA ASN A 84 -9.02 -6.65 -13.65
C ASN A 84 -7.70 -6.46 -14.41
N ARG A 85 -7.53 -5.33 -15.10
CA ARG A 85 -6.40 -5.08 -15.98
C ARG A 85 -5.62 -3.87 -15.54
N ASP A 86 -4.30 -3.98 -15.60
CA ASP A 86 -3.38 -2.86 -15.42
C ASP A 86 -3.41 -1.90 -16.63
N SER A 87 -2.57 -0.89 -16.59
CA SER A 87 -2.46 0.13 -17.65
C SER A 87 -1.95 -0.40 -19.00
N HIS A 88 -1.37 -1.59 -19.03
CA HIS A 88 -0.92 -2.25 -20.26
C HIS A 88 -1.98 -3.17 -20.86
N GLY A 89 -3.09 -3.37 -20.14
CA GLY A 89 -4.18 -4.25 -20.52
C GLY A 89 -3.97 -5.72 -20.13
N ASP A 90 -2.90 -6.00 -19.37
CA ASP A 90 -2.64 -7.31 -18.80
C ASP A 90 -3.46 -7.52 -17.52
N PHE A 91 -3.58 -8.78 -17.06
CA PHE A 91 -4.19 -9.02 -15.75
C PHE A 91 -3.34 -8.35 -14.67
N ALA A 92 -3.99 -7.56 -13.82
CA ALA A 92 -3.30 -6.66 -12.88
C ALA A 92 -2.40 -7.36 -11.85
N LEU A 93 -2.47 -8.70 -11.76
CA LEU A 93 -1.70 -9.50 -10.80
C LEU A 93 -0.86 -10.57 -11.49
N SER A 94 0.44 -10.58 -11.20
CA SER A 94 1.34 -11.69 -11.44
C SER A 94 1.86 -12.28 -10.12
N VAL A 95 2.19 -13.56 -10.11
CA VAL A 95 2.71 -14.27 -8.94
C VAL A 95 4.08 -14.85 -9.29
N ALA A 96 5.05 -14.65 -8.41
CA ALA A 96 6.38 -15.21 -8.52
C ALA A 96 6.72 -16.03 -7.26
N THR A 97 7.35 -17.18 -7.47
CA THR A 97 7.81 -18.10 -6.42
C THR A 97 9.31 -18.37 -6.60
N PRO A 98 10.18 -17.39 -6.26
CA PRO A 98 11.60 -17.44 -6.62
C PRO A 98 12.37 -18.63 -6.02
N GLN A 99 11.84 -19.18 -4.92
CA GLN A 99 12.45 -20.32 -4.22
C GLN A 99 11.71 -21.66 -4.48
N GLY A 100 10.89 -21.71 -5.55
CA GLY A 100 9.96 -22.79 -5.85
C GLY A 100 8.62 -22.60 -5.17
N LYS A 101 7.61 -23.41 -5.53
CA LYS A 101 6.26 -23.26 -5.02
C LYS A 101 6.21 -23.51 -3.50
N PRO A 102 5.75 -22.52 -2.69
CA PRO A 102 5.66 -22.70 -1.24
C PRO A 102 4.50 -23.64 -0.85
N PRO A 103 4.50 -24.18 0.39
CA PRO A 103 3.30 -24.79 0.95
C PRO A 103 2.20 -23.75 1.13
N ILE A 104 0.97 -24.21 1.32
CA ILE A 104 -0.17 -23.35 1.65
C ILE A 104 -0.21 -23.16 3.17
N ASP A 105 -0.33 -21.92 3.58
CA ASP A 105 -0.78 -21.54 4.92
C ASP A 105 -2.05 -20.70 4.77
N VAL A 106 -3.12 -21.07 5.47
CA VAL A 106 -4.44 -20.44 5.27
C VAL A 106 -4.53 -19.05 5.88
N GLY A 107 -3.80 -18.78 6.95
CA GLY A 107 -3.73 -17.44 7.56
C GLY A 107 -3.00 -16.47 6.64
N TRP A 108 -1.87 -16.90 6.09
CA TRP A 108 -1.12 -16.11 5.12
C TRP A 108 -1.82 -15.96 3.77
N ALA A 109 -2.67 -16.91 3.36
CA ALA A 109 -3.50 -16.74 2.18
C ALA A 109 -4.53 -15.62 2.38
N GLN A 110 -5.13 -15.54 3.57
CA GLN A 110 -6.05 -14.47 3.96
C GLN A 110 -5.33 -13.11 3.99
N GLU A 111 -4.17 -13.01 4.63
CA GLU A 111 -3.33 -11.82 4.63
C GLU A 111 -3.00 -11.35 3.21
N THR A 112 -2.56 -12.29 2.36
CA THR A 112 -2.22 -12.00 0.97
C THR A 112 -3.41 -11.49 0.15
N SER A 113 -4.62 -11.98 0.43
CA SER A 113 -5.84 -11.48 -0.22
C SER A 113 -6.09 -10.03 0.14
N MET A 114 -5.97 -9.65 1.41
CA MET A 114 -6.11 -8.27 1.87
C MET A 114 -5.08 -7.36 1.20
N ASP A 115 -3.82 -7.72 1.24
CA ASP A 115 -2.73 -6.92 0.67
C ASP A 115 -2.91 -6.64 -0.81
N VAL A 116 -3.18 -7.69 -1.59
CA VAL A 116 -3.34 -7.58 -3.04
C VAL A 116 -4.58 -6.76 -3.41
N GLU A 117 -5.69 -7.02 -2.75
CA GLU A 117 -6.96 -6.35 -3.03
C GLU A 117 -6.88 -4.86 -2.72
N TRP A 118 -6.29 -4.49 -1.58
CA TRP A 118 -6.22 -3.09 -1.16
C TRP A 118 -5.12 -2.30 -1.87
N ALA A 119 -3.98 -2.90 -2.20
CA ALA A 119 -3.02 -2.26 -3.11
C ALA A 119 -3.67 -1.95 -4.48
N HIS A 120 -4.41 -2.91 -5.03
CA HIS A 120 -5.09 -2.74 -6.30
C HIS A 120 -6.28 -1.77 -6.22
N ALA A 121 -7.01 -1.74 -5.12
CA ALA A 121 -8.12 -0.81 -4.90
C ALA A 121 -7.67 0.66 -4.91
N ILE A 122 -6.52 0.95 -4.31
CA ILE A 122 -5.96 2.31 -4.25
C ILE A 122 -5.26 2.69 -5.57
N ALA A 123 -4.49 1.79 -6.18
CA ALA A 123 -3.78 2.04 -7.45
C ALA A 123 -4.25 1.09 -8.57
N PRO A 124 -5.50 1.25 -9.07
CA PRO A 124 -6.16 0.24 -9.92
C PRO A 124 -5.56 0.06 -11.32
N ALA A 125 -4.67 0.94 -11.75
CA ALA A 125 -3.96 0.81 -13.02
C ALA A 125 -2.49 0.38 -12.87
N ALA A 126 -2.01 0.20 -11.62
CA ALA A 126 -0.72 -0.39 -11.35
C ALA A 126 -0.74 -1.90 -11.59
N HIS A 127 0.42 -2.47 -11.87
CA HIS A 127 0.62 -3.91 -11.83
C HIS A 127 1.00 -4.36 -10.42
N ILE A 128 0.44 -5.45 -9.95
CA ILE A 128 0.80 -6.08 -8.68
C ILE A 128 1.68 -7.30 -8.97
N LEU A 129 2.86 -7.33 -8.39
CA LEU A 129 3.74 -8.50 -8.38
C LEU A 129 3.70 -9.12 -6.98
N LEU A 130 2.91 -10.16 -6.80
CA LEU A 130 2.97 -10.97 -5.58
C LEU A 130 4.21 -11.88 -5.64
N VAL A 131 5.09 -11.75 -4.64
CA VAL A 131 6.26 -12.60 -4.46
C VAL A 131 6.03 -13.46 -3.24
N GLU A 132 5.78 -14.74 -3.47
CA GLU A 132 5.55 -15.73 -2.43
C GLU A 132 6.88 -16.31 -1.96
N ALA A 133 7.33 -15.96 -0.75
CA ALA A 133 8.50 -16.57 -0.11
C ALA A 133 8.18 -18.02 0.29
N LYS A 134 9.18 -18.87 0.32
CA LYS A 134 9.01 -20.29 0.59
C LYS A 134 8.46 -20.57 1.99
N SER A 135 8.84 -19.75 2.97
CA SER A 135 8.39 -19.80 4.36
C SER A 135 8.53 -18.42 5.00
N ASP A 136 8.10 -18.30 6.25
CA ASP A 136 8.23 -17.11 7.10
C ASP A 136 9.60 -16.97 7.79
N THR A 137 10.56 -17.81 7.43
CA THR A 137 11.92 -17.65 7.93
C THR A 137 12.59 -16.39 7.37
N THR A 138 13.47 -15.79 8.16
CA THR A 138 14.24 -14.60 7.80
C THR A 138 14.92 -14.75 6.43
N VAL A 139 15.56 -15.90 6.20
CA VAL A 139 16.30 -16.18 4.95
C VAL A 139 15.37 -16.22 3.74
N ASP A 140 14.22 -16.85 3.87
CA ASP A 140 13.28 -16.99 2.75
C ASP A 140 12.61 -15.65 2.43
N LEU A 141 12.21 -14.89 3.44
CA LEU A 141 11.61 -13.56 3.25
C LEU A 141 12.62 -12.57 2.65
N PHE A 142 13.85 -12.53 3.13
CA PHE A 142 14.87 -11.63 2.55
C PHE A 142 15.23 -11.99 1.12
N SER A 143 15.29 -13.27 0.81
CA SER A 143 15.49 -13.74 -0.57
C SER A 143 14.34 -13.28 -1.49
N ALA A 144 13.11 -13.30 -0.99
CA ALA A 144 11.94 -12.82 -1.72
C ALA A 144 11.96 -11.29 -1.91
N ILE A 145 12.35 -10.53 -0.87
CA ILE A 145 12.53 -9.06 -0.99
C ILE A 145 13.63 -8.75 -2.01
N ASP A 146 14.79 -9.44 -1.92
CA ASP A 146 15.90 -9.21 -2.84
C ASP A 146 15.51 -9.53 -4.30
N PHE A 147 14.67 -10.54 -4.50
CA PHE A 147 14.07 -10.81 -5.80
C PHE A 147 13.15 -9.68 -6.25
N ALA A 148 12.23 -9.22 -5.38
CA ALA A 148 11.25 -8.18 -5.68
C ALA A 148 11.93 -6.87 -6.08
N ARG A 149 12.85 -6.35 -5.26
CA ARG A 149 13.56 -5.08 -5.47
C ARG A 149 14.44 -5.05 -6.73
N LYS A 150 14.79 -6.23 -7.28
CA LYS A 150 15.56 -6.36 -8.53
C LYS A 150 14.68 -6.47 -9.77
N LYS A 151 13.36 -6.65 -9.60
CA LYS A 151 12.45 -6.76 -10.74
C LYS A 151 12.26 -5.43 -11.43
N ARG A 152 12.40 -5.47 -12.74
CA ARG A 152 12.10 -4.30 -13.56
C ARG A 152 10.63 -3.89 -13.39
N GLY A 153 10.41 -2.60 -13.25
CA GLY A 153 9.07 -2.02 -13.09
C GLY A 153 8.62 -1.85 -11.64
N VAL A 154 9.21 -2.59 -10.69
CA VAL A 154 8.91 -2.44 -9.27
C VAL A 154 9.45 -1.11 -8.76
N VAL A 155 8.61 -0.28 -8.18
CA VAL A 155 8.97 1.03 -7.59
C VAL A 155 8.56 1.11 -6.11
N ALA A 156 7.71 0.21 -5.66
CA ALA A 156 7.38 0.07 -4.24
C ALA A 156 7.28 -1.41 -3.85
N VAL A 157 7.68 -1.72 -2.62
CA VAL A 157 7.58 -3.05 -2.00
C VAL A 157 6.77 -2.91 -0.72
N SER A 158 5.69 -3.68 -0.58
CA SER A 158 4.85 -3.75 0.62
C SER A 158 5.13 -5.02 1.41
N LEU A 159 5.26 -4.87 2.73
CA LEU A 159 5.61 -5.92 3.68
C LEU A 159 4.64 -5.85 4.88
N SER A 160 3.68 -6.76 4.91
CA SER A 160 2.68 -6.86 5.97
C SER A 160 3.07 -7.89 7.01
N TRP A 161 4.30 -7.81 7.52
CA TRP A 161 4.85 -8.73 8.51
C TRP A 161 6.05 -8.13 9.26
N GLY A 162 6.34 -8.68 10.40
CA GLY A 162 7.48 -8.29 11.22
C GLY A 162 7.70 -9.26 12.39
N TRP A 163 8.79 -9.05 13.11
CA TRP A 163 9.12 -9.79 14.32
C TRP A 163 9.08 -8.88 15.55
N ASN A 164 8.55 -9.38 16.66
CA ASN A 164 8.54 -8.67 17.95
C ASN A 164 9.93 -8.58 18.60
N VAL A 165 10.89 -9.33 18.10
CA VAL A 165 12.30 -9.29 18.52
C VAL A 165 13.15 -9.21 17.26
N THR A 166 14.09 -8.27 17.22
CA THR A 166 15.00 -8.15 16.07
C THR A 166 15.80 -9.45 15.92
N PRO A 167 15.66 -10.16 14.77
CA PRO A 167 16.48 -11.33 14.52
C PRO A 167 17.97 -10.95 14.57
N PRO A 168 18.84 -11.78 15.15
CA PRO A 168 20.26 -11.45 15.26
C PRO A 168 20.95 -11.14 13.94
N GLU A 169 20.46 -11.72 12.85
CA GLU A 169 20.95 -11.51 11.50
C GLU A 169 20.38 -10.25 10.81
N ALA A 170 19.31 -9.65 11.33
CA ALA A 170 18.62 -8.53 10.69
C ALA A 170 19.54 -7.37 10.28
N PRO A 171 20.48 -6.90 11.11
CA PRO A 171 21.40 -5.83 10.71
C PRO A 171 22.23 -6.16 9.47
N SER A 172 22.58 -7.43 9.26
CA SER A 172 23.34 -7.86 8.08
C SER A 172 22.50 -7.95 6.81
N TYR A 173 21.17 -7.93 6.95
CA TYR A 173 20.21 -7.96 5.83
C TYR A 173 19.54 -6.63 5.56
N ASP A 174 19.79 -5.60 6.35
CA ASP A 174 19.13 -4.29 6.19
C ASP A 174 19.35 -3.67 4.79
N PHE A 175 20.40 -4.09 4.09
CA PHE A 175 20.66 -3.70 2.71
C PHE A 175 19.55 -4.11 1.71
N VAL A 176 18.69 -5.10 2.05
CA VAL A 176 17.61 -5.51 1.16
C VAL A 176 16.54 -4.42 1.00
N PHE A 177 16.47 -3.48 1.93
CA PHE A 177 15.59 -2.31 1.88
C PHE A 177 16.23 -1.11 1.17
N THR A 178 17.16 -1.35 0.29
CA THR A 178 17.79 -0.32 -0.54
C THR A 178 17.61 -0.62 -2.02
N THR A 179 17.61 0.42 -2.83
CA THR A 179 17.53 0.24 -4.29
C THR A 179 18.83 -0.34 -4.85
N PRO A 180 18.79 -1.47 -5.59
CA PRO A 180 19.98 -1.96 -6.26
C PRO A 180 20.51 -0.97 -7.32
N ALA A 181 21.81 -0.78 -7.40
CA ALA A 181 22.45 0.15 -8.34
C ALA A 181 22.12 -0.11 -9.83
N SER A 182 21.71 -1.33 -10.17
CA SER A 182 21.29 -1.73 -11.53
C SER A 182 19.79 -1.66 -11.75
N HIS A 183 19.03 -1.23 -10.75
CA HIS A 183 17.58 -1.26 -10.80
C HIS A 183 17.02 -0.38 -11.94
N ARG A 184 15.91 -0.83 -12.50
CA ARG A 184 15.11 -0.12 -13.50
C ARG A 184 13.65 -0.23 -13.07
N GLY A 185 13.20 0.75 -12.29
CA GLY A 185 11.82 0.88 -11.86
C GLY A 185 10.89 1.05 -13.05
N GLY A 186 10.52 2.25 -13.38
CA GLY A 186 9.65 2.51 -14.51
C GLY A 186 10.34 2.36 -15.86
N TYR A 187 11.30 3.20 -16.16
CA TYR A 187 11.84 3.33 -17.53
C TYR A 187 13.34 3.61 -17.60
N LYS A 188 14.00 3.98 -16.51
CA LYS A 188 15.38 4.45 -16.52
C LYS A 188 16.27 3.63 -15.58
N LYS A 189 17.55 3.53 -15.94
CA LYS A 189 18.57 3.05 -15.01
C LYS A 189 18.71 4.08 -13.89
N GLY A 190 18.63 3.64 -12.65
CA GLY A 190 18.69 4.52 -11.48
C GLY A 190 17.33 4.94 -10.94
N ASP A 191 16.23 4.32 -11.42
CA ASP A 191 14.94 4.45 -10.77
C ASP A 191 14.98 3.81 -9.37
N GLY A 192 14.31 4.44 -8.40
CA GLY A 192 14.30 4.02 -7.01
C GLY A 192 13.25 2.97 -6.69
N VAL A 193 13.37 2.38 -5.51
CA VAL A 193 12.38 1.51 -4.87
C VAL A 193 12.14 2.00 -3.46
N SER A 194 10.88 2.17 -3.08
CA SER A 194 10.48 2.47 -1.71
C SER A 194 9.95 1.22 -1.02
N PHE A 195 10.23 1.08 0.28
CA PHE A 195 9.81 -0.08 1.09
C PHE A 195 8.85 0.38 2.16
N VAL A 196 7.68 -0.25 2.22
CA VAL A 196 6.61 0.07 3.16
C VAL A 196 6.34 -1.14 4.03
N VAL A 197 6.29 -0.94 5.33
CA VAL A 197 6.18 -2.01 6.33
C VAL A 197 5.04 -1.70 7.30
N ALA A 198 4.25 -2.70 7.63
CA ALA A 198 3.26 -2.62 8.70
C ALA A 198 3.95 -2.52 10.07
N ALA A 199 3.56 -1.54 10.89
CA ALA A 199 4.17 -1.28 12.20
C ALA A 199 3.88 -2.37 13.24
N GLY A 200 2.81 -3.16 13.04
CA GLY A 200 2.38 -4.24 13.92
C GLY A 200 1.15 -3.90 14.75
N ASP A 201 0.49 -4.94 15.26
CA ASP A 201 -0.85 -4.87 15.86
C ASP A 201 -0.88 -5.25 17.36
N ASN A 202 0.28 -5.27 18.02
CA ASN A 202 0.40 -5.74 19.41
C ASN A 202 0.56 -4.61 20.44
N GLY A 203 0.46 -3.34 20.01
CA GLY A 203 0.63 -2.16 20.88
C GLY A 203 2.06 -1.98 21.41
N VAL A 204 3.00 -2.78 20.95
CA VAL A 204 4.44 -2.66 21.24
C VAL A 204 5.17 -2.37 19.96
N PRO A 205 6.16 -1.47 19.96
CA PRO A 205 6.97 -1.22 18.77
C PRO A 205 7.55 -2.53 18.26
N ASN A 206 7.39 -2.77 16.95
CA ASN A 206 8.04 -3.90 16.32
C ASN A 206 9.54 -3.78 16.47
N ALA A 207 10.17 -4.92 16.56
CA ALA A 207 11.60 -4.94 16.61
C ALA A 207 12.20 -4.81 15.21
N TRP A 208 11.58 -5.43 14.17
CA TRP A 208 12.11 -5.39 12.81
C TRP A 208 11.15 -6.09 11.80
N PRO A 209 11.02 -5.66 10.52
CA PRO A 209 11.81 -4.63 9.81
C PRO A 209 11.34 -3.19 9.99
N ASP A 210 10.25 -2.98 10.68
CA ASP A 210 9.62 -1.71 10.97
C ASP A 210 10.60 -0.66 11.57
N SER A 211 11.52 -1.10 12.44
CA SER A 211 12.56 -0.23 13.02
C SER A 211 13.75 0.08 12.10
N SER A 212 13.78 -0.45 10.88
CA SER A 212 14.82 -0.11 9.89
C SER A 212 14.68 1.35 9.45
N VAL A 213 15.80 2.05 9.38
CA VAL A 213 15.86 3.43 8.86
C VAL A 213 15.63 3.53 7.35
N ASN A 214 15.50 2.40 6.66
CA ASN A 214 15.35 2.31 5.21
C ASN A 214 13.90 2.07 4.77
N VAL A 215 12.96 1.96 5.70
CA VAL A 215 11.57 1.65 5.42
C VAL A 215 10.61 2.75 5.88
N ILE A 216 9.46 2.79 5.28
CA ILE A 216 8.33 3.60 5.70
C ILE A 216 7.47 2.71 6.59
N SER A 217 7.42 3.01 7.88
CA SER A 217 6.58 2.30 8.84
C SER A 217 5.16 2.87 8.81
N VAL A 218 4.15 1.99 8.77
CA VAL A 218 2.73 2.36 8.69
C VAL A 218 1.99 1.84 9.91
N GLY A 219 1.52 2.76 10.74
CA GLY A 219 0.67 2.51 11.88
C GLY A 219 -0.81 2.35 11.49
N GLY A 220 -1.66 2.15 12.48
CA GLY A 220 -3.09 1.91 12.28
C GLY A 220 -3.98 2.85 13.08
N THR A 221 -5.03 3.31 12.44
CA THR A 221 -6.03 4.22 12.99
C THR A 221 -7.43 3.64 12.91
N SER A 222 -8.39 4.36 13.45
CA SER A 222 -9.82 4.13 13.30
C SER A 222 -10.45 5.36 12.67
N LEU A 223 -10.87 5.22 11.43
CA LEU A 223 -11.54 6.26 10.65
C LEU A 223 -13.02 6.32 10.98
N THR A 224 -13.55 7.52 11.04
CA THR A 224 -15.00 7.79 11.06
C THR A 224 -15.34 8.65 9.86
N LEU A 225 -16.37 8.24 9.11
CA LEU A 225 -16.88 9.00 7.97
C LEU A 225 -18.16 9.77 8.34
N ASN A 226 -18.36 10.91 7.70
CA ASN A 226 -19.64 11.59 7.67
C ASN A 226 -20.68 10.78 6.89
N SER A 227 -21.94 11.13 7.03
CA SER A 227 -23.04 10.46 6.32
C SER A 227 -22.98 10.58 4.79
N ASP A 228 -22.21 11.53 4.28
CA ASP A 228 -21.96 11.73 2.85
C ASP A 228 -20.72 10.97 2.34
N GLY A 229 -20.03 10.23 3.22
CA GLY A 229 -18.82 9.46 2.91
C GLY A 229 -17.53 10.26 3.00
N SER A 230 -17.57 11.54 3.33
CA SER A 230 -16.37 12.34 3.55
C SER A 230 -15.70 12.01 4.88
N TYR A 231 -14.41 12.31 4.99
CA TYR A 231 -13.66 12.17 6.23
C TYR A 231 -14.29 13.00 7.37
N ALA A 232 -14.50 12.41 8.53
CA ALA A 232 -14.97 13.10 9.71
C ALA A 232 -13.89 13.23 10.77
N SER A 233 -13.30 12.12 11.17
CA SER A 233 -12.24 12.09 12.18
C SER A 233 -11.49 10.76 12.16
N GLU A 234 -10.32 10.76 12.79
CA GLU A 234 -9.48 9.58 12.91
C GLU A 234 -8.80 9.53 14.26
N THR A 235 -8.73 8.37 14.87
CA THR A 235 -8.08 8.17 16.17
C THR A 235 -7.08 7.02 16.05
N LEU A 236 -5.96 7.14 16.78
CA LEU A 236 -4.98 6.06 16.82
C LEU A 236 -5.59 4.81 17.45
N LEU A 237 -5.32 3.66 16.86
CA LEU A 237 -5.65 2.39 17.48
C LEU A 237 -4.65 2.06 18.60
N ALA A 238 -5.17 1.76 19.79
CA ALA A 238 -4.35 1.41 20.95
C ALA A 238 -3.49 0.15 20.72
N GLN A 239 -3.89 -0.71 19.80
CA GLN A 239 -3.18 -1.92 19.41
C GLN A 239 -2.16 -1.68 18.30
N SER A 240 -2.22 -0.54 17.60
CA SER A 240 -1.20 -0.18 16.61
C SER A 240 0.11 0.07 17.33
N ALA A 241 1.15 -0.60 16.89
CA ALA A 241 2.49 -0.26 17.31
C ALA A 241 2.88 1.07 16.68
N GLN A 242 3.68 1.85 17.43
CA GLN A 242 4.29 3.08 16.93
C GLN A 242 5.80 2.91 16.96
N SER A 243 6.41 2.99 15.81
CA SER A 243 7.85 2.95 15.69
C SER A 243 8.50 4.24 16.18
N ALA A 244 9.78 4.16 16.55
CA ALA A 244 10.61 5.35 16.80
C ALA A 244 10.97 6.10 15.50
N THR A 245 10.75 5.48 14.34
CA THR A 245 10.80 6.09 13.01
C THR A 245 9.45 6.75 12.70
N VAL A 246 9.41 7.62 11.72
CA VAL A 246 8.19 8.38 11.40
C VAL A 246 7.08 7.42 10.94
N ASP A 247 6.08 7.22 11.78
CA ASP A 247 4.93 6.41 11.47
C ASP A 247 3.97 7.21 10.58
N TYR A 248 3.48 6.55 9.56
CA TYR A 248 2.39 7.01 8.72
C TYR A 248 1.18 6.14 9.01
N ASP A 249 0.02 6.76 9.08
CA ASP A 249 -1.18 6.07 9.53
C ASP A 249 -2.10 5.74 8.35
N ALA A 250 -2.85 4.65 8.48
CA ALA A 250 -3.95 4.29 7.61
C ALA A 250 -5.08 3.70 8.45
N ASP A 251 -6.34 3.90 8.02
CA ASP A 251 -7.46 3.30 8.72
C ASP A 251 -7.39 1.77 8.69
N ILE A 252 -7.65 1.15 9.82
CA ILE A 252 -7.72 -0.30 9.98
C ILE A 252 -8.95 -0.74 10.78
N ASN A 253 -9.83 0.20 11.18
CA ASN A 253 -11.05 -0.06 11.96
C ASN A 253 -12.20 0.88 11.52
N PRO A 254 -13.38 0.40 11.18
CA PRO A 254 -13.99 -0.91 11.52
C PRO A 254 -13.52 -2.08 10.65
N GLY A 255 -12.46 -1.92 9.89
CA GLY A 255 -11.92 -2.92 8.98
C GLY A 255 -12.36 -2.70 7.53
N PHE A 256 -11.75 -3.42 6.65
CA PHE A 256 -11.92 -3.33 5.20
C PHE A 256 -12.62 -4.56 4.65
N ALA A 257 -13.48 -4.36 3.67
CA ALA A 257 -14.04 -5.47 2.92
C ALA A 257 -12.91 -6.20 2.17
N MET A 258 -12.83 -7.52 2.33
CA MET A 258 -11.91 -8.38 1.59
C MET A 258 -12.58 -9.69 1.19
N TYR A 259 -12.06 -10.37 0.19
CA TYR A 259 -12.57 -11.63 -0.29
C TYR A 259 -11.48 -12.70 -0.34
N ASP A 260 -11.60 -13.72 0.47
CA ASP A 260 -10.74 -14.90 0.42
C ASP A 260 -11.58 -16.18 0.33
N SER A 261 -11.34 -16.98 -0.69
CA SER A 261 -12.00 -18.28 -0.88
C SER A 261 -11.22 -19.44 -0.26
N THR A 262 -10.06 -19.20 0.33
CA THR A 262 -9.29 -20.19 1.08
C THR A 262 -9.93 -20.33 2.47
N PRO A 263 -10.41 -21.53 2.87
CA PRO A 263 -11.12 -21.67 4.15
C PRO A 263 -10.19 -21.50 5.35
N VAL A 264 -10.48 -20.50 6.18
CA VAL A 264 -9.85 -20.32 7.49
C VAL A 264 -10.88 -20.66 8.57
N ASN A 265 -10.65 -21.72 9.36
CA ASN A 265 -11.61 -22.21 10.37
C ASN A 265 -13.03 -22.42 9.82
N GLY A 266 -13.14 -22.83 8.55
CA GLY A 266 -14.41 -23.04 7.87
C GLY A 266 -15.06 -21.77 7.29
N VAL A 267 -14.52 -20.59 7.56
CA VAL A 267 -14.98 -19.31 7.00
C VAL A 267 -14.26 -19.08 5.67
N ARG A 268 -14.99 -18.63 4.67
CA ARG A 268 -14.49 -18.25 3.35
C ARG A 268 -15.43 -17.24 2.68
N GLY A 269 -14.92 -16.53 1.72
CA GLY A 269 -15.69 -15.52 0.99
C GLY A 269 -15.46 -14.13 1.54
N TRP A 270 -16.49 -13.31 1.60
CA TRP A 270 -16.38 -11.93 2.11
C TRP A 270 -16.10 -11.93 3.61
N GLN A 271 -15.10 -11.16 3.99
CA GLN A 271 -14.62 -11.03 5.37
C GLN A 271 -14.21 -9.58 5.62
N LEU A 272 -13.93 -9.27 6.90
CA LEU A 272 -13.27 -8.03 7.30
C LEU A 272 -11.78 -8.28 7.43
N GLY A 273 -10.98 -7.50 6.72
CA GLY A 273 -9.57 -7.34 6.99
C GLY A 273 -9.35 -6.19 7.97
N SER A 274 -8.32 -6.26 8.78
CA SER A 274 -7.91 -5.19 9.70
C SER A 274 -6.43 -5.37 10.06
N GLY A 275 -5.88 -4.40 10.77
CA GLY A 275 -4.48 -4.42 11.16
C GLY A 275 -3.63 -3.45 10.34
N THR A 276 -2.44 -3.14 10.83
CA THR A 276 -1.46 -2.29 10.14
C THR A 276 -1.06 -2.85 8.78
N SER A 277 -1.26 -4.17 8.61
CA SER A 277 -1.14 -4.88 7.33
C SER A 277 -2.03 -4.30 6.23
N ALA A 278 -3.20 -3.75 6.54
CA ALA A 278 -4.04 -3.10 5.55
C ALA A 278 -3.48 -1.73 5.13
N GLY A 279 -2.74 -1.06 6.00
CA GLY A 279 -2.13 0.24 5.74
C GLY A 279 -0.94 0.17 4.80
N ALA A 280 -0.05 -0.80 4.99
CA ALA A 280 1.18 -0.92 4.20
C ALA A 280 0.93 -0.98 2.68
N PRO A 281 0.03 -1.83 2.13
CA PRO A 281 -0.25 -1.87 0.71
C PRO A 281 -0.92 -0.60 0.19
N GLN A 282 -1.71 0.10 1.00
CA GLN A 282 -2.31 1.38 0.61
C GLN A 282 -1.25 2.48 0.49
N TRP A 283 -0.30 2.56 1.41
CA TRP A 283 0.84 3.48 1.32
C TRP A 283 1.77 3.14 0.14
N ALA A 284 2.03 1.86 -0.12
CA ALA A 284 2.76 1.45 -1.31
C ALA A 284 2.03 1.90 -2.59
N ALA A 285 0.70 1.81 -2.60
CA ALA A 285 -0.14 2.30 -3.71
C ALA A 285 -0.08 3.83 -3.85
N LEU A 286 -0.07 4.60 -2.75
CA LEU A 286 0.14 6.04 -2.77
C LEU A 286 1.47 6.42 -3.44
N LEU A 287 2.55 5.73 -3.06
CA LEU A 287 3.87 5.98 -3.63
C LEU A 287 3.94 5.68 -5.13
N VAL A 288 3.32 4.61 -5.59
CA VAL A 288 3.31 4.32 -7.05
C VAL A 288 2.44 5.30 -7.83
N ILE A 289 1.43 5.91 -7.23
CA ILE A 289 0.70 7.02 -7.84
C ILE A 289 1.60 8.27 -7.94
N ALA A 290 2.39 8.56 -6.92
CA ALA A 290 3.40 9.62 -6.99
C ALA A 290 4.43 9.34 -8.10
N ASP A 291 4.91 8.12 -8.22
CA ASP A 291 5.85 7.71 -9.26
C ASP A 291 5.25 7.72 -10.67
N GLN A 292 3.94 7.50 -10.81
CA GLN A 292 3.23 7.78 -12.07
C GLN A 292 3.35 9.26 -12.45
N GLY A 293 3.13 10.18 -11.53
CA GLY A 293 3.30 11.62 -11.75
C GLY A 293 4.75 11.98 -12.13
N ARG A 294 5.72 11.42 -11.41
CA ARG A 294 7.16 11.59 -11.69
C ARG A 294 7.55 11.08 -13.09
N ALA A 295 7.04 9.93 -13.49
CA ALA A 295 7.26 9.35 -14.82
C ALA A 295 6.68 10.25 -15.93
N ILE A 296 5.52 10.89 -15.72
CA ILE A 296 4.94 11.88 -16.63
C ILE A 296 5.89 13.07 -16.80
N LEU A 297 6.55 13.51 -15.72
CA LEU A 297 7.56 14.58 -15.72
C LEU A 297 8.94 14.11 -16.19
N LYS A 298 9.10 12.85 -16.54
CA LYS A 298 10.39 12.23 -16.89
C LYS A 298 11.41 12.24 -15.75
N LYS A 299 10.96 12.30 -14.50
CA LYS A 299 11.75 12.08 -13.30
C LYS A 299 11.95 10.58 -13.05
N HIS A 300 12.92 10.20 -12.23
CA HIS A 300 13.09 8.85 -11.71
C HIS A 300 12.02 8.54 -10.66
N SER A 301 11.67 7.27 -10.48
CA SER A 301 10.90 6.83 -9.32
C SER A 301 11.66 7.12 -8.03
N LEU A 302 10.93 7.28 -6.95
CA LEU A 302 11.46 7.64 -5.64
C LEU A 302 12.33 6.50 -5.07
N ASP A 303 13.51 6.86 -4.59
CA ASP A 303 14.35 5.96 -3.79
C ASP A 303 13.97 6.07 -2.32
N GLY A 304 13.62 4.96 -1.70
CA GLY A 304 13.09 4.92 -0.33
C GLY A 304 14.03 5.59 0.67
N MET A 305 15.27 5.14 0.71
CA MET A 305 16.27 5.59 1.67
C MET A 305 16.73 7.03 1.44
N THR A 306 16.99 7.41 0.18
CA THR A 306 17.65 8.69 -0.12
C THR A 306 16.70 9.82 -0.49
N GLN A 307 15.43 9.51 -0.83
CA GLN A 307 14.47 10.49 -1.31
C GLN A 307 13.12 10.41 -0.57
N THR A 308 12.45 9.24 -0.58
CA THR A 308 11.08 9.12 -0.10
C THR A 308 10.95 9.49 1.38
N LEU A 309 11.80 8.92 2.23
CA LEU A 309 11.76 9.18 3.68
C LEU A 309 12.04 10.65 3.99
N ALA A 310 13.09 11.23 3.37
CA ALA A 310 13.42 12.64 3.56
C ALA A 310 12.29 13.57 3.03
N ALA A 311 11.71 13.25 1.88
CA ALA A 311 10.59 13.97 1.31
C ALA A 311 9.37 13.93 2.23
N LEU A 312 8.94 12.75 2.65
CA LEU A 312 7.81 12.58 3.55
C LEU A 312 8.01 13.33 4.88
N GLN A 313 9.24 13.37 5.42
CA GLN A 313 9.55 14.16 6.62
C GLN A 313 9.47 15.66 6.39
N SER A 314 9.75 16.14 5.18
CA SER A 314 9.74 17.57 4.83
C SER A 314 8.37 18.12 4.41
N ILE A 315 7.44 17.26 4.02
CA ILE A 315 6.05 17.62 3.68
C ILE A 315 5.39 18.32 4.86
N SER A 316 4.56 19.31 4.59
CA SER A 316 3.85 20.05 5.63
C SER A 316 2.98 19.11 6.49
N SER A 317 2.92 19.36 7.79
CA SER A 317 1.97 18.66 8.66
C SER A 317 0.51 18.94 8.30
N THR A 318 0.24 20.00 7.53
CA THR A 318 -1.10 20.33 7.04
C THR A 318 -1.57 19.40 5.93
N ASP A 319 -0.68 18.61 5.34
CA ASP A 319 -1.00 17.66 4.27
C ASP A 319 -1.33 16.26 4.82
N PHE A 320 -1.45 16.20 6.14
CA PHE A 320 -1.87 15.02 6.86
C PHE A 320 -3.03 15.34 7.79
N HIS A 321 -3.97 14.41 7.94
CA HIS A 321 -4.93 14.43 9.01
C HIS A 321 -4.20 14.22 10.34
N ALA A 322 -4.35 15.14 11.28
CA ALA A 322 -3.73 15.00 12.59
C ALA A 322 -4.41 13.88 13.38
N VAL A 323 -3.69 12.79 13.58
CA VAL A 323 -4.13 11.68 14.42
C VAL A 323 -3.51 11.85 15.80
N THR A 324 -4.34 11.77 16.84
CA THR A 324 -3.88 11.96 18.22
C THR A 324 -4.29 10.79 19.11
N ASN A 325 -3.44 10.47 20.07
CA ASN A 325 -3.75 9.57 21.17
C ASN A 325 -3.71 10.36 22.48
N GLY A 326 -4.88 10.57 23.09
CA GLY A 326 -4.97 11.33 24.35
C GLY A 326 -4.38 12.76 24.30
N GLY A 327 -4.40 13.39 23.12
CA GLY A 327 -3.87 14.75 22.91
C GLY A 327 -2.40 14.80 22.47
N THR A 328 -1.73 13.67 22.35
CA THR A 328 -0.37 13.58 21.79
C THR A 328 -0.46 13.16 20.32
N ALA A 329 0.28 13.85 19.45
CA ALA A 329 0.33 13.48 18.02
C ALA A 329 0.93 12.08 17.86
N ALA A 330 0.31 11.28 17.01
CA ALA A 330 0.75 9.95 16.63
C ALA A 330 1.37 10.03 15.24
N GLY A 331 2.67 9.88 15.14
CA GLY A 331 3.38 9.93 13.86
C GLY A 331 3.11 11.20 13.05
N ARG A 332 3.06 11.07 11.74
CA ARG A 332 2.69 12.14 10.80
C ARG A 332 1.18 12.24 10.57
N GLY A 333 0.45 11.17 10.88
CA GLY A 333 -0.97 11.03 10.59
C GLY A 333 -1.26 10.39 9.24
N SER A 334 -2.54 10.32 8.89
CA SER A 334 -2.99 9.78 7.60
C SER A 334 -2.96 10.85 6.49
N PRO A 335 -2.75 10.48 5.21
CA PRO A 335 -2.45 11.46 4.18
C PRO A 335 -3.71 12.16 3.64
N PHE A 336 -3.61 13.46 3.31
CA PHE A 336 -4.37 14.02 2.20
C PHE A 336 -3.67 13.59 0.92
N ALA A 337 -4.15 12.53 0.27
CA ALA A 337 -3.39 11.86 -0.78
C ALA A 337 -3.06 12.76 -1.97
N ASP A 338 -3.95 13.68 -2.35
CA ASP A 338 -3.73 14.64 -3.43
C ASP A 338 -2.57 15.61 -3.12
N GLN A 339 -2.44 16.02 -1.86
CA GLN A 339 -1.38 16.94 -1.41
C GLN A 339 -0.05 16.20 -1.25
N VAL A 340 -0.03 15.11 -0.48
CA VAL A 340 1.18 14.30 -0.28
C VAL A 340 1.75 13.79 -1.62
N ILE A 341 0.90 13.30 -2.52
CA ILE A 341 1.33 12.85 -3.85
C ILE A 341 1.90 14.02 -4.67
N THR A 342 1.28 15.19 -4.60
CA THR A 342 1.77 16.39 -5.30
C THR A 342 3.18 16.74 -4.83
N ASP A 343 3.44 16.73 -3.55
CA ASP A 343 4.73 17.03 -2.98
C ASP A 343 5.78 16.00 -3.38
N LEU A 344 5.44 14.71 -3.26
CA LEU A 344 6.33 13.63 -3.69
C LEU A 344 6.66 13.65 -5.19
N VAL A 345 5.77 14.14 -6.03
CA VAL A 345 6.04 14.35 -7.48
C VAL A 345 7.04 15.45 -7.70
N ASN A 346 7.06 16.47 -6.84
CA ASN A 346 7.89 17.68 -7.02
C ASN A 346 9.31 17.56 -6.44
N VAL A 347 9.57 16.60 -5.58
CA VAL A 347 10.90 16.30 -5.01
C VAL A 347 11.98 15.99 -6.06
#